data_7d0a7f30139e4faf8418a561e7a2498c
#
_entry.id   7d0a7f30139e4faf8418a561e7a2498c
#
_cell.length_a   1.000
_cell.length_b   1.000
_cell.length_c   1.000
_cell.angle_alpha   90.00
_cell.angle_beta   90.00
_cell.angle_gamma   90.00
#
_symmetry.space_group_name_H-M   'P 1'
#
loop_
_entity.id
_entity.type
_entity.pdbx_description
1 polymer ?
#
loop_
_entity_poly.entity_id
_entity_poly.type
_entity_poly.pdbx_seq_one_letter_code
_entity_poly.pdbx_strand_id
1 'polypeptide(L)'
;SSVNTSVEGLNSEVIAYTPVIEKYALESGIGDYVSLIQAVMMQESGGKGNDPMQSSECEFNEKYPRVHNGITDADYSIKVGIQHLASCLNDSKVASSGDTEHISLALQGYNYGNGYISWANEHFGGYTRANAKVFSDEMKAKLKTNVYGDPDYVAHVLRYYHIGNNNIVE
;
A
#
# COMPACT_ATOMS: atom_id res chain seq x y z
N SER A 1 -26.58 2.63 -2.95
CA SER A 1 -25.92 1.32 -2.99
C SER A 1 -24.85 1.22 -1.92
N SER A 2 -24.73 0.07 -1.29
CA SER A 2 -23.66 -0.18 -0.34
C SER A 2 -22.51 -0.91 -1.02
N VAL A 3 -21.29 -0.60 -0.59
CA VAL A 3 -20.09 -1.23 -1.09
C VAL A 3 -19.54 -2.15 0.01
N ASN A 4 -19.24 -3.36 -0.39
CA ASN A 4 -18.68 -4.37 0.49
C ASN A 4 -17.21 -4.58 0.16
N THR A 5 -16.37 -4.64 1.17
CA THR A 5 -14.95 -4.96 0.97
C THR A 5 -14.60 -6.23 1.74
N SER A 6 -13.72 -7.02 1.17
CA SER A 6 -13.25 -8.25 1.81
C SER A 6 -11.79 -8.49 1.47
N VAL A 7 -11.11 -9.26 2.31
CA VAL A 7 -9.76 -9.73 2.06
C VAL A 7 -9.75 -11.25 2.04
N GLU A 8 -9.03 -11.82 1.08
CA GLU A 8 -8.93 -13.26 0.88
C GLU A 8 -7.48 -13.68 0.69
N GLY A 9 -7.22 -14.96 0.91
CA GLY A 9 -5.90 -15.53 0.66
C GLY A 9 -4.83 -15.17 1.68
N LEU A 10 -5.24 -14.68 2.86
CA LEU A 10 -4.29 -14.37 3.94
C LEU A 10 -3.70 -15.66 4.50
N ASN A 11 -2.39 -15.63 4.74
CA ASN A 11 -1.71 -16.71 5.44
C ASN A 11 -1.76 -16.51 6.96
N SER A 12 -1.29 -17.52 7.71
CA SER A 12 -1.31 -17.49 9.17
C SER A 12 -0.46 -16.39 9.77
N GLU A 13 0.64 -16.04 9.12
CA GLU A 13 1.56 -14.98 9.60
C GLU A 13 0.87 -13.61 9.57
N VAL A 14 0.22 -13.28 8.47
CA VAL A 14 -0.51 -12.00 8.33
C VAL A 14 -1.70 -11.96 9.28
N ILE A 15 -2.44 -13.06 9.40
CA ILE A 15 -3.57 -13.14 10.32
C ILE A 15 -3.11 -12.91 11.76
N ALA A 16 -1.97 -13.47 12.15
CA ALA A 16 -1.43 -13.32 13.50
C ALA A 16 -1.09 -11.86 13.83
N TYR A 17 -0.81 -11.02 12.85
CA TYR A 17 -0.56 -9.59 13.04
C TYR A 17 -1.83 -8.74 13.15
N THR A 18 -3.02 -9.32 13.00
CA THR A 18 -4.28 -8.55 13.00
C THR A 18 -4.41 -7.59 14.18
N PRO A 19 -4.14 -7.99 15.45
CA PRO A 19 -4.26 -7.05 16.58
C PRO A 19 -3.29 -5.85 16.48
N VAL A 20 -2.06 -6.08 16.02
CA VAL A 20 -1.07 -5.01 15.85
C VAL A 20 -1.49 -4.08 14.71
N ILE A 21 -1.97 -4.64 13.61
CA ILE A 21 -2.47 -3.88 12.47
C ILE A 21 -3.64 -2.99 12.91
N GLU A 22 -4.61 -3.55 13.62
CA GLU A 22 -5.78 -2.80 14.13
C GLU A 22 -5.36 -1.64 15.02
N LYS A 23 -4.39 -1.87 15.92
CA LYS A 23 -3.86 -0.84 16.81
C LYS A 23 -3.29 0.34 16.03
N TYR A 24 -2.35 0.07 15.13
CA TYR A 24 -1.69 1.14 14.39
C TYR A 24 -2.57 1.78 13.32
N ALA A 25 -3.50 1.02 12.74
CA ALA A 25 -4.51 1.58 11.84
C ALA A 25 -5.38 2.61 12.56
N LEU A 26 -5.83 2.28 13.77
CA LEU A 26 -6.63 3.20 14.58
C LEU A 26 -5.83 4.45 14.96
N GLU A 27 -4.59 4.28 15.41
CA GLU A 27 -3.70 5.40 15.76
C GLU A 27 -3.43 6.33 14.57
N SER A 28 -3.38 5.79 13.36
CA SER A 28 -3.13 6.56 12.14
C SER A 28 -4.40 7.06 11.44
N GLY A 29 -5.57 6.86 12.06
CA GLY A 29 -6.85 7.32 11.51
C GLY A 29 -7.36 6.52 10.31
N ILE A 30 -6.85 5.31 10.11
CA ILE A 30 -7.25 4.43 8.99
C ILE A 30 -7.79 3.07 9.49
N GLY A 31 -8.52 3.09 10.61
CA GLY A 31 -9.12 1.88 11.19
C GLY A 31 -10.07 1.14 10.24
N ASP A 32 -10.69 1.84 9.28
CA ASP A 32 -11.56 1.21 8.29
C ASP A 32 -10.80 0.46 7.19
N TYR A 33 -9.46 0.52 7.20
CA TYR A 33 -8.61 -0.03 6.13
C TYR A 33 -7.77 -1.23 6.58
N VAL A 34 -8.15 -1.90 7.67
CA VAL A 34 -7.41 -3.08 8.18
C VAL A 34 -7.25 -4.13 7.09
N SER A 35 -8.32 -4.45 6.35
CA SER A 35 -8.25 -5.43 5.27
C SER A 35 -7.31 -5.02 4.14
N LEU A 36 -7.26 -3.75 3.82
CA LEU A 36 -6.33 -3.23 2.81
C LEU A 36 -4.87 -3.36 3.30
N ILE A 37 -4.62 -3.05 4.56
CA ILE A 37 -3.28 -3.21 5.16
C ILE A 37 -2.85 -4.67 5.11
N GLN A 38 -3.75 -5.60 5.43
CA GLN A 38 -3.45 -7.04 5.35
C GLN A 38 -3.10 -7.47 3.93
N ALA A 39 -3.81 -6.93 2.93
CA ALA A 39 -3.51 -7.20 1.52
C ALA A 39 -2.13 -6.65 1.12
N VAL A 40 -1.79 -5.46 1.58
CA VAL A 40 -0.46 -4.87 1.36
C VAL A 40 0.62 -5.75 2.00
N MET A 41 0.43 -6.18 3.25
CA MET A 41 1.41 -7.04 3.92
C MET A 41 1.57 -8.38 3.19
N MET A 42 0.49 -8.97 2.69
CA MET A 42 0.57 -10.19 1.87
C MET A 42 1.47 -9.97 0.65
N GLN A 43 1.27 -8.85 -0.05
CA GLN A 43 2.07 -8.54 -1.25
C GLN A 43 3.53 -8.25 -0.90
N GLU A 44 3.77 -7.52 0.19
CA GLU A 44 5.14 -7.09 0.52
C GLU A 44 6.01 -8.24 1.03
N SER A 45 5.49 -9.06 1.91
CA SER A 45 6.30 -10.11 2.58
C SER A 45 5.56 -11.40 2.89
N GLY A 46 4.24 -11.41 2.80
CA GLY A 46 3.44 -12.48 3.39
C GLY A 46 3.56 -12.54 4.91
N GLY A 47 3.89 -11.43 5.56
CA GLY A 47 4.06 -11.36 7.01
C GLY A 47 5.37 -11.94 7.52
N LYS A 48 6.32 -12.24 6.64
CA LYS A 48 7.58 -12.90 6.99
C LYS A 48 8.70 -11.89 7.22
N GLY A 49 9.66 -12.29 8.06
CA GLY A 49 10.84 -11.48 8.34
C GLY A 49 10.56 -10.32 9.30
N ASN A 50 11.54 -9.44 9.44
CA ASN A 50 11.50 -8.33 10.41
C ASN A 50 11.02 -7.01 9.83
N ASP A 51 10.78 -6.98 8.52
CA ASP A 51 10.21 -5.82 7.83
C ASP A 51 8.97 -6.23 7.01
N PRO A 52 7.91 -6.73 7.71
CA PRO A 52 6.76 -7.31 7.01
C PRO A 52 5.99 -6.34 6.12
N MET A 53 6.04 -5.04 6.38
CA MET A 53 5.43 -4.02 5.51
C MET A 53 6.39 -3.48 4.45
N GLN A 54 7.65 -3.97 4.42
CA GLN A 54 8.69 -3.47 3.53
C GLN A 54 8.77 -1.94 3.55
N SER A 55 8.77 -1.40 4.76
CA SER A 55 8.66 0.03 5.04
C SER A 55 9.97 0.71 5.43
N SER A 56 11.10 -0.02 5.30
CA SER A 56 12.41 0.51 5.73
C SER A 56 12.80 1.80 5.02
N GLU A 57 12.45 1.97 3.77
CA GLU A 57 12.84 3.15 2.98
C GLU A 57 11.85 4.30 3.08
N CYS A 58 10.74 4.15 3.83
CA CYS A 58 9.76 5.21 3.96
C CYS A 58 10.23 6.33 4.90
N GLU A 59 9.64 7.49 4.70
CA GLU A 59 10.00 8.72 5.47
C GLU A 59 9.70 8.61 6.96
N PHE A 60 8.81 7.71 7.37
CA PHE A 60 8.45 7.52 8.78
C PHE A 60 9.44 6.65 9.54
N ASN A 61 10.34 5.95 8.84
CA ASN A 61 11.40 5.19 9.49
C ASN A 61 12.52 6.11 9.96
N GLU A 62 12.51 6.44 11.24
CA GLU A 62 13.52 7.31 11.86
C GLU A 62 14.49 6.55 12.76
N LYS A 63 14.32 5.22 12.91
CA LYS A 63 15.11 4.41 13.85
C LYS A 63 16.15 3.51 13.19
N TYR A 64 15.87 3.05 11.98
CA TYR A 64 16.69 2.06 11.28
C TYR A 64 17.22 2.65 9.98
N PRO A 65 18.26 2.04 9.39
CA PRO A 65 18.75 2.49 8.08
C PRO A 65 17.64 2.45 7.03
N ARG A 66 17.55 3.51 6.24
CA ARG A 66 16.56 3.61 5.14
C ARG A 66 17.08 2.89 3.90
N VAL A 67 17.30 1.61 4.04
CA VAL A 67 17.72 0.69 2.98
C VAL A 67 16.81 -0.52 3.00
N HIS A 68 16.81 -1.30 1.93
CA HIS A 68 16.00 -2.51 1.85
C HIS A 68 16.25 -3.41 3.08
N ASN A 69 15.17 -3.81 3.75
CA ASN A 69 15.21 -4.64 4.97
C ASN A 69 16.05 -4.05 6.11
N GLY A 70 16.21 -2.72 6.17
CA GLY A 70 16.94 -2.07 7.25
C GLY A 70 16.25 -2.17 8.61
N ILE A 71 14.92 -2.25 8.66
CA ILE A 71 14.17 -2.44 9.89
C ILE A 71 14.31 -3.88 10.37
N THR A 72 14.68 -4.04 11.65
CA THR A 72 14.87 -5.36 12.27
C THR A 72 13.86 -5.65 13.40
N ASP A 73 12.77 -4.88 13.45
CA ASP A 73 11.68 -5.02 14.41
C ASP A 73 10.36 -5.02 13.65
N ALA A 74 9.68 -6.16 13.63
CA ALA A 74 8.44 -6.33 12.88
C ALA A 74 7.33 -5.37 13.35
N ASP A 75 7.20 -5.13 14.66
CA ASP A 75 6.22 -4.20 15.21
C ASP A 75 6.44 -2.78 14.67
N TYR A 76 7.69 -2.33 14.67
CA TYR A 76 8.06 -1.02 14.14
C TYR A 76 7.80 -0.92 12.63
N SER A 77 8.12 -1.97 11.87
CA SER A 77 7.82 -2.03 10.44
C SER A 77 6.34 -1.82 10.16
N ILE A 78 5.48 -2.50 10.94
CA ILE A 78 4.02 -2.40 10.79
C ILE A 78 3.57 -0.97 11.12
N LYS A 79 4.07 -0.40 12.21
CA LYS A 79 3.74 0.97 12.61
C LYS A 79 4.05 1.98 11.50
N VAL A 80 5.29 2.00 11.03
CA VAL A 80 5.71 3.00 10.03
C VAL A 80 5.14 2.71 8.65
N GLY A 81 4.95 1.44 8.31
CA GLY A 81 4.28 1.06 7.07
C GLY A 81 2.84 1.53 7.02
N ILE A 82 2.11 1.41 8.14
CA ILE A 82 0.74 1.93 8.24
C ILE A 82 0.73 3.45 8.18
N GLN A 83 1.67 4.13 8.82
CA GLN A 83 1.80 5.58 8.70
C GLN A 83 2.02 6.02 7.25
N HIS A 84 2.88 5.30 6.54
CA HIS A 84 3.14 5.57 5.13
C HIS A 84 1.89 5.33 4.27
N LEU A 85 1.19 4.23 4.48
CA LEU A 85 -0.05 3.96 3.76
C LEU A 85 -1.12 5.03 4.06
N ALA A 86 -1.27 5.42 5.32
CA ALA A 86 -2.20 6.49 5.70
C ALA A 86 -1.88 7.80 4.98
N SER A 87 -0.60 8.15 4.87
CA SER A 87 -0.15 9.31 4.11
C SER A 87 -0.55 9.20 2.63
N CYS A 88 -0.34 8.03 2.02
CA CYS A 88 -0.72 7.80 0.62
C CYS A 88 -2.24 7.87 0.41
N LEU A 89 -3.03 7.31 1.33
CA LEU A 89 -4.49 7.38 1.27
C LEU A 89 -4.97 8.83 1.36
N ASN A 90 -4.36 9.61 2.25
CA ASN A 90 -4.69 11.03 2.41
C ASN A 90 -4.30 11.84 1.17
N ASP A 91 -3.10 11.67 0.66
CA ASP A 91 -2.62 12.38 -0.54
C ASP A 91 -3.45 12.04 -1.77
N SER A 92 -3.95 10.82 -1.85
CA SER A 92 -4.81 10.34 -2.94
C SER A 92 -6.27 10.71 -2.78
N LYS A 93 -6.65 11.32 -1.65
CA LYS A 93 -8.03 11.72 -1.33
C LYS A 93 -9.01 10.55 -1.39
N VAL A 94 -8.60 9.41 -0.84
CA VAL A 94 -9.45 8.23 -0.74
C VAL A 94 -10.65 8.55 0.15
N ALA A 95 -11.86 8.35 -0.38
CA ALA A 95 -13.10 8.70 0.30
C ALA A 95 -13.61 7.58 1.22
N SER A 96 -13.35 6.32 0.86
CA SER A 96 -13.83 5.16 1.61
C SER A 96 -13.04 3.91 1.23
N SER A 97 -13.23 2.85 1.98
CA SER A 97 -12.60 1.55 1.71
C SER A 97 -13.03 0.91 0.38
N GLY A 98 -14.07 1.43 -0.25
CA GLY A 98 -14.56 0.99 -1.55
C GLY A 98 -14.18 1.91 -2.71
N ASP A 99 -13.39 2.94 -2.46
CA ASP A 99 -12.96 3.91 -3.47
C ASP A 99 -11.80 3.35 -4.29
N THR A 100 -12.12 2.49 -5.25
CA THR A 100 -11.13 1.75 -6.05
C THR A 100 -10.17 2.67 -6.78
N GLU A 101 -10.67 3.75 -7.38
CA GLU A 101 -9.86 4.67 -8.18
C GLU A 101 -8.76 5.31 -7.33
N HIS A 102 -9.13 5.91 -6.20
CA HIS A 102 -8.16 6.61 -5.34
C HIS A 102 -7.32 5.63 -4.50
N ILE A 103 -7.86 4.46 -4.14
CA ILE A 103 -7.08 3.41 -3.49
C ILE A 103 -5.98 2.91 -4.44
N SER A 104 -6.26 2.75 -5.71
CA SER A 104 -5.25 2.34 -6.70
C SER A 104 -4.10 3.35 -6.77
N LEU A 105 -4.42 4.64 -6.79
CA LEU A 105 -3.44 5.71 -6.77
C LEU A 105 -2.59 5.66 -5.49
N ALA A 106 -3.24 5.48 -4.33
CA ALA A 106 -2.55 5.38 -3.04
C ALA A 106 -1.62 4.16 -2.98
N LEU A 107 -2.07 3.01 -3.47
CA LEU A 107 -1.27 1.79 -3.49
C LEU A 107 -0.02 1.93 -4.34
N GLN A 108 -0.14 2.50 -5.55
CA GLN A 108 1.04 2.73 -6.37
C GLN A 108 1.98 3.74 -5.70
N GLY A 109 1.43 4.75 -5.02
CA GLY A 109 2.20 5.68 -4.20
C GLY A 109 2.90 5.01 -3.03
N TYR A 110 2.28 4.01 -2.41
CA TYR A 110 2.93 3.22 -1.35
C TYR A 110 4.20 2.54 -1.88
N ASN A 111 4.11 1.95 -3.06
CA ASN A 111 5.23 1.25 -3.69
C ASN A 111 6.31 2.21 -4.22
N TYR A 112 5.92 3.30 -4.88
CA TYR A 112 6.84 4.24 -5.52
C TYR A 112 7.25 5.44 -4.65
N GLY A 113 6.55 5.69 -3.56
CA GLY A 113 6.65 6.94 -2.81
C GLY A 113 5.56 7.93 -3.21
N ASN A 114 5.28 8.89 -2.30
CA ASN A 114 4.19 9.86 -2.49
C ASN A 114 4.37 10.76 -3.73
N GLY A 115 5.61 10.94 -4.21
CA GLY A 115 5.87 11.73 -5.40
C GLY A 115 5.13 11.23 -6.64
N TYR A 116 4.90 9.92 -6.73
CA TYR A 116 4.10 9.36 -7.82
C TYR A 116 2.67 9.92 -7.81
N ILE A 117 2.07 10.07 -6.62
CA ILE A 117 0.67 10.51 -6.49
C ILE A 117 0.47 11.89 -7.12
N SER A 118 1.31 12.85 -6.76
CA SER A 118 1.23 14.20 -7.32
C SER A 118 1.56 14.22 -8.82
N TRP A 119 2.56 13.45 -9.24
CA TRP A 119 2.93 13.33 -10.65
C TRP A 119 1.78 12.76 -11.49
N ALA A 120 1.16 11.67 -11.02
CA ALA A 120 0.05 11.03 -11.74
C ALA A 120 -1.17 11.94 -11.82
N ASN A 121 -1.50 12.64 -10.73
CA ASN A 121 -2.60 13.59 -10.74
C ASN A 121 -2.35 14.75 -11.68
N GLU A 122 -1.15 15.31 -11.66
CA GLU A 122 -0.79 16.48 -12.47
C GLU A 122 -0.77 16.16 -13.97
N HIS A 123 -0.22 15.01 -14.36
CA HIS A 123 -0.01 14.69 -15.77
C HIS A 123 -1.13 13.82 -16.37
N PHE A 124 -1.87 13.08 -15.59
CA PHE A 124 -2.82 12.08 -16.08
C PHE A 124 -4.18 12.10 -15.36
N GLY A 125 -4.34 12.89 -14.31
CA GLY A 125 -5.57 12.94 -13.53
C GLY A 125 -5.79 11.75 -12.61
N GLY A 126 -4.76 10.96 -12.33
CA GLY A 126 -4.84 9.81 -11.42
C GLY A 126 -4.01 8.61 -11.90
N TYR A 127 -4.24 7.49 -11.24
CA TYR A 127 -3.56 6.24 -11.56
C TYR A 127 -4.09 5.60 -12.84
N THR A 128 -3.17 5.11 -13.66
CA THR A 128 -3.43 4.08 -14.66
C THR A 128 -2.26 3.09 -14.66
N ARG A 129 -2.51 1.87 -15.11
CA ARG A 129 -1.44 0.87 -15.24
C ARG A 129 -0.34 1.38 -16.20
N ALA A 130 -0.74 2.05 -17.26
CA ALA A 130 0.19 2.61 -18.24
C ALA A 130 1.08 3.69 -17.63
N ASN A 131 0.52 4.62 -16.85
CA ASN A 131 1.33 5.69 -16.27
C ASN A 131 2.24 5.19 -15.13
N ALA A 132 1.83 4.15 -14.40
CA ALA A 132 2.71 3.49 -13.43
C ALA A 132 3.97 2.95 -14.10
N LYS A 133 3.82 2.34 -15.28
CA LYS A 133 4.97 1.88 -16.07
C LYS A 133 5.85 3.03 -16.55
N VAL A 134 5.24 4.11 -17.05
CA VAL A 134 5.98 5.32 -17.49
C VAL A 134 6.80 5.87 -16.32
N PHE A 135 6.21 6.02 -15.14
CA PHE A 135 6.92 6.52 -13.96
C PHE A 135 8.10 5.63 -13.60
N SER A 136 7.91 4.31 -13.58
CA SER A 136 8.99 3.36 -13.30
C SER A 136 10.13 3.50 -14.31
N ASP A 137 9.81 3.59 -15.60
CA ASP A 137 10.82 3.73 -16.66
C ASP A 137 11.59 5.06 -16.53
N GLU A 138 10.91 6.15 -16.22
CA GLU A 138 11.55 7.44 -15.99
C GLU A 138 12.47 7.42 -14.78
N MET A 139 12.04 6.79 -13.69
CA MET A 139 12.86 6.67 -12.48
C MET A 139 14.07 5.76 -12.68
N LYS A 140 13.91 4.67 -13.44
CA LYS A 140 15.04 3.81 -13.81
C LYS A 140 16.10 4.59 -14.58
N ALA A 141 15.68 5.40 -15.54
CA ALA A 141 16.60 6.23 -16.33
C ALA A 141 17.29 7.29 -15.44
N LYS A 142 16.53 7.98 -14.60
CA LYS A 142 17.03 9.02 -13.70
C LYS A 142 18.04 8.49 -12.69
N LEU A 143 17.75 7.33 -12.10
CA LEU A 143 18.57 6.72 -11.05
C LEU A 143 19.62 5.75 -11.60
N LYS A 144 19.65 5.54 -12.91
CA LYS A 144 20.58 4.62 -13.58
C LYS A 144 20.50 3.21 -12.99
N THR A 145 19.29 2.69 -12.86
CA THR A 145 19.01 1.36 -12.34
C THR A 145 18.11 0.59 -13.31
N ASN A 146 18.14 -0.73 -13.21
CA ASN A 146 17.30 -1.61 -14.03
C ASN A 146 15.94 -1.93 -13.40
N VAL A 147 15.76 -1.59 -12.12
CA VAL A 147 14.55 -1.89 -11.38
C VAL A 147 14.13 -0.66 -10.58
N TYR A 148 12.86 -0.32 -10.65
CA TYR A 148 12.26 0.69 -9.78
C TYR A 148 10.82 0.27 -9.48
N GLY A 149 10.59 -0.16 -8.24
CA GLY A 149 9.27 -0.56 -7.77
C GLY A 149 8.64 -1.68 -8.58
N ASP A 150 7.32 -1.76 -8.49
CA ASP A 150 6.50 -2.74 -9.20
C ASP A 150 5.42 -2.02 -10.00
N PRO A 151 5.53 -1.92 -11.35
CA PRO A 151 4.49 -1.29 -12.17
C PRO A 151 3.13 -1.97 -12.12
N ASP A 152 3.07 -3.22 -11.66
CA ASP A 152 1.84 -4.00 -11.52
C ASP A 152 1.39 -4.11 -10.05
N TYR A 153 1.91 -3.24 -9.19
CA TYR A 153 1.67 -3.31 -7.74
C TYR A 153 0.19 -3.33 -7.37
N VAL A 154 -0.61 -2.47 -8.01
CA VAL A 154 -2.05 -2.38 -7.73
C VAL A 154 -2.73 -3.71 -8.00
N ALA A 155 -2.48 -4.30 -9.17
CA ALA A 155 -3.05 -5.61 -9.51
C ALA A 155 -2.61 -6.71 -8.53
N HIS A 156 -1.33 -6.65 -8.08
CA HIS A 156 -0.80 -7.62 -7.13
C HIS A 156 -1.47 -7.50 -5.75
N VAL A 157 -1.67 -6.30 -5.23
CA VAL A 157 -2.38 -6.10 -3.96
C VAL A 157 -3.85 -6.47 -4.09
N LEU A 158 -4.50 -6.08 -5.18
CA LEU A 158 -5.92 -6.33 -5.38
C LEU A 158 -6.26 -7.81 -5.62
N ARG A 159 -5.28 -8.69 -5.76
CA ARG A 159 -5.49 -10.14 -5.68
C ARG A 159 -6.07 -10.53 -4.32
N TYR A 160 -5.74 -9.78 -3.29
CA TYR A 160 -6.15 -10.09 -1.91
C TYR A 160 -7.29 -9.18 -1.42
N TYR A 161 -7.44 -7.99 -1.99
CA TYR A 161 -8.43 -7.01 -1.53
C TYR A 161 -9.53 -6.84 -2.57
N HIS A 162 -10.73 -7.29 -2.23
CA HIS A 162 -11.86 -7.30 -3.14
C HIS A 162 -12.90 -6.25 -2.74
N ILE A 163 -13.38 -5.51 -3.72
CA ILE A 163 -14.40 -4.50 -3.58
C ILE A 163 -15.61 -4.96 -4.38
N GLY A 164 -16.71 -5.18 -3.67
CA GLY A 164 -17.96 -5.58 -4.28
C GLY A 164 -19.08 -4.58 -3.98
N ASN A 165 -20.17 -4.70 -4.71
CA ASN A 165 -21.37 -3.91 -4.50
C ASN A 165 -22.48 -4.81 -3.94
N ASN A 166 -22.97 -4.50 -2.73
CA ASN A 166 -24.01 -5.29 -2.07
C ASN A 166 -25.37 -5.23 -2.79
N ASN A 167 -25.51 -4.35 -3.77
CA ASN A 167 -26.74 -4.21 -4.56
C ASN A 167 -26.67 -4.96 -5.89
N ILE A 168 -25.79 -5.93 -6.01
CA ILE A 168 -25.80 -6.81 -7.17
C ILE A 168 -27.10 -7.59 -7.14
N VAL A 169 -27.87 -7.41 -8.19
CA VAL A 169 -29.12 -8.12 -8.33
C VAL A 169 -28.88 -9.42 -9.03
N GLU A 170 -29.56 -10.41 -8.58
CA GLU A 170 -29.59 -11.76 -9.10
C GLU A 170 -30.01 -11.82 -10.58
#